data_b0bba46fa44e3140a6590f00c92fddbe
#
_entry.id   b0bba46fa44e3140a6590f00c92fddbe
#
_cell.length_a   1.000
_cell.length_b   1.000
_cell.length_c   1.000
_cell.angle_alpha   90.00
_cell.angle_beta   90.00
_cell.angle_gamma   90.00
#
_symmetry.space_group_name_H-M   'P 1'
#
loop_
_entity.id
_entity.type
_entity.pdbx_description
1 polymer ?
#
loop_
_entity_poly.entity_id
_entity_poly.type
_entity_poly.pdbx_seq_one_letter_code
_entity_poly.pdbx_strand_id
1 'polypeptide(L)'
;MDDLLARTARGEKVKYLHFWGHRPRPDGRIGSSCLSQWWPSPFTVDGVRYASAEHWMMAAKARLFGDAESEAAALAAKSPAAAKKVGRLVRGFDDAVWERERFALVVAGSVHKFGGDPELREFLLKTGDRVLVEASPMDRVWGIGLAADDPRAENAASWRGLNLLGFALMDARAELRAS
;
A
#
# COMPACT_ATOMS: atom_id res chain seq x y z
N MET A 1 -10.93 0.47 9.99
CA MET A 1 -10.62 -0.35 11.20
C MET A 1 -11.89 -0.61 12.00
N ASP A 2 -12.64 0.40 12.38
CA ASP A 2 -13.82 0.26 13.25
C ASP A 2 -14.89 -0.69 12.71
N ASP A 3 -15.18 -0.68 11.41
CA ASP A 3 -16.08 -1.64 10.77
C ASP A 3 -15.58 -3.09 10.93
N LEU A 4 -14.29 -3.32 10.71
CA LEU A 4 -13.70 -4.65 10.87
C LEU A 4 -13.81 -5.15 12.33
N LEU A 5 -13.51 -4.28 13.29
CA LEU A 5 -13.64 -4.60 14.71
C LEU A 5 -15.11 -4.88 15.09
N ALA A 6 -16.05 -4.09 14.59
CA ALA A 6 -17.48 -4.30 14.80
C ALA A 6 -17.97 -5.62 14.21
N ARG A 7 -17.51 -5.99 13.01
CA ARG A 7 -17.84 -7.28 12.37
C ARG A 7 -17.32 -8.46 13.18
N THR A 8 -16.05 -8.40 13.60
CA THR A 8 -15.46 -9.47 14.41
C THR A 8 -16.13 -9.60 15.79
N ALA A 9 -16.50 -8.46 16.41
CA ALA A 9 -17.22 -8.47 17.69
C ALA A 9 -18.62 -9.09 17.58
N ARG A 10 -19.28 -9.00 16.40
CA ARG A 10 -20.55 -9.69 16.10
C ARG A 10 -20.38 -11.19 15.76
N GLY A 11 -19.15 -11.71 15.80
CA GLY A 11 -18.86 -13.10 15.45
C GLY A 11 -18.88 -13.39 13.94
N GLU A 12 -18.83 -12.37 13.08
CA GLU A 12 -18.74 -12.57 11.65
C GLU A 12 -17.42 -13.26 11.27
N LYS A 13 -17.50 -14.30 10.44
CA LYS A 13 -16.32 -14.99 9.95
C LYS A 13 -15.60 -14.14 8.89
N VAL A 14 -14.56 -13.44 9.28
CA VAL A 14 -13.71 -12.64 8.38
C VAL A 14 -12.62 -13.52 7.76
N LYS A 15 -12.40 -13.38 6.45
CA LYS A 15 -11.29 -14.04 5.75
C LYS A 15 -10.20 -13.01 5.50
N TYR A 16 -8.99 -13.33 5.92
CA TYR A 16 -7.81 -12.49 5.70
C TYR A 16 -6.97 -12.99 4.53
N LEU A 17 -6.24 -12.08 3.89
CA LEU A 17 -5.15 -12.37 2.97
C LEU A 17 -3.94 -11.57 3.46
N HIS A 18 -3.03 -12.25 4.11
CA HIS A 18 -1.77 -11.67 4.56
C HIS A 18 -0.78 -11.57 3.41
N PHE A 19 -0.08 -10.45 3.36
CA PHE A 19 1.03 -10.24 2.42
C PHE A 19 2.17 -9.49 3.11
N TRP A 20 3.37 -9.75 2.65
CA TRP A 20 4.59 -9.04 3.04
C TRP A 20 5.71 -9.33 2.04
N GLY A 21 6.62 -8.36 1.89
CA GLY A 21 7.72 -8.46 0.92
C GLY A 21 7.26 -8.19 -0.52
N HIS A 22 8.22 -8.11 -1.42
CA HIS A 22 8.01 -7.71 -2.81
C HIS A 22 8.75 -8.60 -3.82
N ARG A 23 9.15 -9.82 -3.39
CA ARG A 23 9.84 -10.76 -4.29
C ARG A 23 8.83 -11.51 -5.16
N PRO A 24 9.06 -11.59 -6.48
CA PRO A 24 8.29 -12.45 -7.36
C PRO A 24 8.34 -13.91 -6.89
N ARG A 25 7.30 -14.65 -7.22
CA ARG A 25 7.30 -16.09 -7.00
C ARG A 25 8.32 -16.78 -7.92
N PRO A 26 8.93 -17.88 -7.50
CA PRO A 26 9.90 -18.63 -8.33
C PRO A 26 9.29 -19.16 -9.63
N ASP A 27 7.97 -19.40 -9.66
CA ASP A 27 7.22 -19.87 -10.84
C ASP A 27 6.81 -18.74 -11.79
N GLY A 28 7.21 -17.50 -11.52
CA GLY A 28 6.90 -16.31 -12.32
C GLY A 28 5.45 -15.82 -12.22
N ARG A 29 4.58 -16.53 -11.50
CA ARG A 29 3.17 -16.11 -11.37
C ARG A 29 3.01 -14.94 -10.39
N ILE A 30 2.01 -14.12 -10.66
CA ILE A 30 1.62 -13.07 -9.73
C ILE A 30 1.12 -13.70 -8.43
N GLY A 31 1.63 -13.21 -7.31
CA GLY A 31 1.26 -13.63 -5.96
C GLY A 31 1.02 -12.44 -5.03
N SER A 32 0.73 -12.71 -3.76
CA SER A 32 0.39 -11.66 -2.78
C SER A 32 1.48 -10.61 -2.59
N SER A 33 2.74 -10.90 -2.93
CA SER A 33 3.83 -9.92 -2.92
C SER A 33 3.61 -8.74 -3.88
N CYS A 34 2.76 -8.89 -4.92
CA CYS A 34 2.39 -7.79 -5.80
C CYS A 34 1.62 -6.68 -5.09
N LEU A 35 1.00 -6.95 -3.94
CA LEU A 35 0.29 -5.98 -3.12
C LEU A 35 1.24 -4.99 -2.44
N SER A 36 2.53 -5.32 -2.30
CA SER A 36 3.53 -4.42 -1.73
C SER A 36 3.71 -3.15 -2.56
N GLN A 37 3.91 -2.01 -1.88
CA GLN A 37 4.30 -0.75 -2.50
C GLN A 37 5.65 -0.84 -3.24
N TRP A 38 6.49 -1.81 -2.86
CA TRP A 38 7.83 -2.01 -3.43
C TRP A 38 7.85 -2.98 -4.61
N TRP A 39 6.70 -3.57 -4.95
CA TRP A 39 6.61 -4.43 -6.14
C TRP A 39 6.98 -3.65 -7.40
N PRO A 40 7.87 -4.20 -8.27
CA PRO A 40 8.25 -3.55 -9.51
C PRO A 40 7.08 -3.56 -10.52
N SER A 41 6.33 -2.49 -10.54
CA SER A 41 5.19 -2.29 -11.43
C SER A 41 5.16 -0.83 -11.86
N PRO A 42 5.83 -0.46 -12.95
CA PRO A 42 5.82 0.90 -13.43
C PRO A 42 4.45 1.27 -13.99
N PHE A 43 4.01 2.50 -13.71
CA PHE A 43 2.79 3.08 -14.25
C PHE A 43 3.00 4.56 -14.55
N THR A 44 2.11 5.15 -15.35
CA THR A 44 2.19 6.56 -15.76
C THR A 44 0.91 7.28 -15.38
N VAL A 45 1.04 8.46 -14.78
CA VAL A 45 -0.07 9.36 -14.44
C VAL A 45 0.27 10.74 -14.95
N ASP A 46 -0.60 11.34 -15.74
CA ASP A 46 -0.44 12.68 -16.33
C ASP A 46 0.93 12.89 -17.01
N GLY A 47 1.40 11.85 -17.72
CA GLY A 47 2.68 11.87 -18.43
C GLY A 47 3.90 11.61 -17.54
N VAL A 48 3.75 11.52 -16.21
CA VAL A 48 4.84 11.22 -15.28
C VAL A 48 4.89 9.71 -15.01
N ARG A 49 6.07 9.12 -15.21
CA ARG A 49 6.31 7.68 -14.97
C ARG A 49 6.82 7.43 -13.56
N TYR A 50 6.18 6.51 -12.87
CA TYR A 50 6.55 6.03 -11.54
C TYR A 50 7.03 4.58 -11.65
N ALA A 51 8.21 4.26 -11.10
CA ALA A 51 8.78 2.91 -11.19
C ALA A 51 8.11 1.89 -10.25
N SER A 52 7.45 2.37 -9.19
CA SER A 52 6.64 1.57 -8.27
C SER A 52 5.69 2.48 -7.48
N ALA A 53 4.76 1.88 -6.73
CA ALA A 53 3.86 2.63 -5.86
C ALA A 53 4.60 3.39 -4.72
N GLU A 54 5.78 2.92 -4.29
CA GLU A 54 6.62 3.67 -3.34
C GLU A 54 7.16 4.97 -3.96
N HIS A 55 7.58 4.94 -5.24
CA HIS A 55 8.00 6.17 -5.94
C HIS A 55 6.85 7.16 -6.05
N TRP A 56 5.63 6.68 -6.37
CA TRP A 56 4.43 7.51 -6.34
C TRP A 56 4.21 8.15 -4.98
N MET A 57 4.18 7.36 -3.92
CA MET A 57 3.90 7.86 -2.57
C MET A 57 4.93 8.89 -2.13
N MET A 58 6.22 8.68 -2.42
CA MET A 58 7.28 9.63 -2.02
C MET A 58 7.27 10.90 -2.86
N ALA A 59 7.02 10.81 -4.16
CA ALA A 59 6.85 11.97 -5.03
C ALA A 59 5.60 12.78 -4.65
N ALA A 60 4.47 12.10 -4.40
CA ALA A 60 3.24 12.73 -3.95
C ALA A 60 3.41 13.42 -2.59
N LYS A 61 4.16 12.81 -1.67
CA LYS A 61 4.51 13.43 -0.40
C LYS A 61 5.31 14.73 -0.61
N ALA A 62 6.34 14.69 -1.45
CA ALA A 62 7.15 15.88 -1.75
C ALA A 62 6.30 16.99 -2.39
N ARG A 63 5.43 16.64 -3.32
CA ARG A 63 4.48 17.56 -3.97
C ARG A 63 3.50 18.19 -2.97
N LEU A 64 2.99 17.41 -2.02
CA LEU A 64 2.09 17.88 -0.96
C LEU A 64 2.73 19.00 -0.13
N PHE A 65 4.03 18.93 0.11
CA PHE A 65 4.77 19.93 0.87
C PHE A 65 5.53 20.96 0.01
N GLY A 66 5.28 20.99 -1.31
CA GLY A 66 5.88 21.96 -2.23
C GLY A 66 7.40 21.78 -2.45
N ASP A 67 7.95 20.59 -2.16
CA ASP A 67 9.37 20.29 -2.34
C ASP A 67 9.65 19.64 -3.69
N ALA A 68 9.71 20.47 -4.74
CA ALA A 68 9.94 20.02 -6.11
C ALA A 68 11.30 19.28 -6.30
N GLU A 69 12.32 19.62 -5.52
CA GLU A 69 13.62 18.93 -5.57
C GLU A 69 13.51 17.50 -5.04
N SER A 70 12.86 17.30 -3.89
CA SER A 70 12.59 15.96 -3.38
C SER A 70 11.63 15.17 -4.27
N GLU A 71 10.64 15.82 -4.91
CA GLU A 71 9.77 15.17 -5.89
C GLU A 71 10.59 14.62 -7.06
N ALA A 72 11.43 15.44 -7.69
CA ALA A 72 12.30 15.01 -8.80
C ALA A 72 13.26 13.90 -8.36
N ALA A 73 13.84 14.00 -7.16
CA ALA A 73 14.74 12.99 -6.62
C ALA A 73 14.02 11.65 -6.33
N ALA A 74 12.78 11.69 -5.85
CA ALA A 74 11.97 10.49 -5.62
C ALA A 74 11.64 9.79 -6.95
N LEU A 75 11.29 10.54 -8.00
CA LEU A 75 11.04 10.00 -9.34
C LEU A 75 12.29 9.38 -9.97
N ALA A 76 13.46 9.98 -9.77
CA ALA A 76 14.75 9.52 -10.30
C ALA A 76 15.39 8.38 -9.47
N ALA A 77 14.80 8.01 -8.32
CA ALA A 77 15.36 7.00 -7.44
C ALA A 77 15.46 5.63 -8.14
N LYS A 78 16.59 4.94 -7.93
CA LYS A 78 16.87 3.65 -8.58
C LYS A 78 16.17 2.46 -7.92
N SER A 79 15.54 2.67 -6.77
CA SER A 79 14.84 1.61 -6.04
C SER A 79 13.79 2.20 -5.09
N PRO A 80 12.78 1.41 -4.68
CA PRO A 80 11.82 1.84 -3.67
C PRO A 80 12.48 2.27 -2.35
N ALA A 81 13.55 1.59 -1.95
CA ALA A 81 14.32 1.96 -0.76
C ALA A 81 14.98 3.33 -0.89
N ALA A 82 15.51 3.66 -2.07
CA ALA A 82 16.07 4.98 -2.35
C ALA A 82 14.97 6.06 -2.37
N ALA A 83 13.83 5.81 -3.00
CA ALA A 83 12.68 6.72 -2.96
C ALA A 83 12.21 6.99 -1.53
N LYS A 84 12.11 5.94 -0.69
CA LYS A 84 11.77 6.07 0.74
C LYS A 84 12.75 6.94 1.52
N LYS A 85 14.06 6.85 1.20
CA LYS A 85 15.05 7.73 1.81
C LYS A 85 14.82 9.19 1.46
N VAL A 86 14.54 9.50 0.19
CA VAL A 86 14.16 10.84 -0.25
C VAL A 86 12.92 11.34 0.50
N GLY A 87 11.88 10.54 0.58
CA GLY A 87 10.64 10.89 1.27
C GLY A 87 10.80 11.21 2.77
N ARG A 88 11.89 10.76 3.40
CA ARG A 88 12.23 11.12 4.80
C ARG A 88 12.88 12.49 4.92
N LEU A 89 13.37 13.05 3.83
CA LEU A 89 14.10 14.31 3.76
C LEU A 89 13.27 15.45 3.16
N VAL A 90 11.99 15.21 2.87
CA VAL A 90 11.07 16.21 2.31
C VAL A 90 11.01 17.43 3.23
N ARG A 91 11.30 18.60 2.66
CA ARG A 91 11.28 19.88 3.36
C ARG A 91 9.85 20.37 3.55
N GLY A 92 9.63 21.16 4.59
CA GLY A 92 8.29 21.67 4.92
C GLY A 92 7.32 20.60 5.43
N PHE A 93 7.84 19.42 5.81
CA PHE A 93 7.03 18.30 6.28
C PHE A 93 6.25 18.68 7.54
N ASP A 94 4.97 18.34 7.55
CA ASP A 94 4.05 18.47 8.68
C ASP A 94 3.34 17.14 8.92
N ASP A 95 3.50 16.59 10.12
CA ASP A 95 2.93 15.27 10.47
C ASP A 95 1.40 15.25 10.37
N ALA A 96 0.73 16.29 10.84
CA ALA A 96 -0.74 16.33 10.84
C ALA A 96 -1.32 16.42 9.42
N VAL A 97 -0.67 17.18 8.54
CA VAL A 97 -1.01 17.23 7.11
C VAL A 97 -0.79 15.88 6.47
N TRP A 98 0.37 15.25 6.71
CA TRP A 98 0.68 13.95 6.15
C TRP A 98 -0.29 12.86 6.63
N GLU A 99 -0.61 12.83 7.90
CA GLU A 99 -1.56 11.85 8.46
C GLU A 99 -2.95 11.96 7.84
N ARG A 100 -3.40 13.17 7.53
CA ARG A 100 -4.68 13.43 6.89
C ARG A 100 -4.69 12.98 5.41
N GLU A 101 -3.60 13.23 4.67
CA GLU A 101 -3.57 13.07 3.22
C GLU A 101 -3.02 11.70 2.75
N ARG A 102 -2.13 11.06 3.53
CA ARG A 102 -1.38 9.87 3.13
C ARG A 102 -2.25 8.71 2.64
N PHE A 103 -3.42 8.51 3.26
CA PHE A 103 -4.29 7.39 2.91
C PHE A 103 -4.85 7.55 1.50
N ALA A 104 -5.43 8.69 1.19
CA ALA A 104 -5.99 8.98 -0.14
C ALA A 104 -4.92 8.93 -1.24
N LEU A 105 -3.71 9.43 -0.96
CA LEU A 105 -2.59 9.35 -1.89
C LEU A 105 -2.19 7.91 -2.21
N VAL A 106 -2.21 7.00 -1.22
CA VAL A 106 -1.89 5.58 -1.43
C VAL A 106 -3.02 4.84 -2.13
N VAL A 107 -4.29 5.18 -1.87
CA VAL A 107 -5.43 4.66 -2.64
C VAL A 107 -5.25 5.03 -4.12
N ALA A 108 -5.04 6.30 -4.44
CA ALA A 108 -4.86 6.76 -5.82
C ALA A 108 -3.71 6.06 -6.53
N GLY A 109 -2.53 5.96 -5.88
CA GLY A 109 -1.39 5.23 -6.43
C GLY A 109 -1.67 3.75 -6.65
N SER A 110 -2.46 3.12 -5.78
CA SER A 110 -2.88 1.72 -5.93
C SER A 110 -3.86 1.55 -7.10
N VAL A 111 -4.81 2.48 -7.28
CA VAL A 111 -5.71 2.48 -8.44
C VAL A 111 -4.92 2.55 -9.74
N HIS A 112 -3.96 3.46 -9.85
CA HIS A 112 -3.11 3.57 -11.05
C HIS A 112 -2.24 2.34 -11.27
N LYS A 113 -1.61 1.80 -10.22
CA LYS A 113 -0.78 0.60 -10.30
C LYS A 113 -1.56 -0.61 -10.80
N PHE A 114 -2.69 -0.89 -10.17
CA PHE A 114 -3.48 -2.08 -10.49
C PHE A 114 -4.38 -1.87 -11.69
N GLY A 115 -4.80 -0.65 -11.97
CA GLY A 115 -5.58 -0.31 -13.17
C GLY A 115 -4.76 -0.32 -14.46
N GLY A 116 -3.46 -0.02 -14.37
CA GLY A 116 -2.54 0.04 -15.50
C GLY A 116 -1.98 -1.31 -15.97
N ASP A 117 -2.15 -2.39 -15.20
CA ASP A 117 -1.65 -3.74 -15.49
C ASP A 117 -2.76 -4.77 -15.33
N PRO A 118 -3.18 -5.44 -16.43
CA PRO A 118 -4.28 -6.41 -16.40
C PRO A 118 -4.06 -7.59 -15.45
N GLU A 119 -2.82 -8.12 -15.33
CA GLU A 119 -2.54 -9.26 -14.45
C GLU A 119 -2.61 -8.85 -12.98
N LEU A 120 -2.07 -7.67 -12.65
CA LEU A 120 -2.17 -7.12 -11.30
C LEU A 120 -3.62 -6.78 -10.94
N ARG A 121 -4.38 -6.18 -11.87
CA ARG A 121 -5.81 -5.90 -11.70
C ARG A 121 -6.59 -7.18 -11.41
N GLU A 122 -6.39 -8.20 -12.23
CA GLU A 122 -7.04 -9.50 -12.05
C GLU A 122 -6.71 -10.11 -10.68
N PHE A 123 -5.43 -10.08 -10.28
CA PHE A 123 -5.02 -10.56 -8.95
C PHE A 123 -5.75 -9.82 -7.82
N LEU A 124 -5.76 -8.49 -7.84
CA LEU A 124 -6.42 -7.68 -6.81
C LEU A 124 -7.92 -7.98 -6.75
N LEU A 125 -8.60 -8.04 -7.89
CA LEU A 125 -10.04 -8.34 -7.97
C LEU A 125 -10.37 -9.76 -7.48
N LYS A 126 -9.54 -10.77 -7.80
CA LYS A 126 -9.66 -12.15 -7.31
C LYS A 126 -9.46 -12.29 -5.80
N THR A 127 -8.94 -11.28 -5.11
CA THR A 127 -8.93 -11.30 -3.64
C THR A 127 -10.34 -11.31 -3.05
N GLY A 128 -11.38 -11.01 -3.82
CA GLY A 128 -12.78 -11.07 -3.41
C GLY A 128 -13.05 -10.08 -2.28
N ASP A 129 -13.69 -10.54 -1.20
CA ASP A 129 -14.04 -9.71 -0.06
C ASP A 129 -13.11 -9.94 1.14
N ARG A 130 -11.97 -10.59 0.90
CA ARG A 130 -10.96 -10.78 1.94
C ARG A 130 -10.41 -9.44 2.41
N VAL A 131 -10.18 -9.34 3.70
CA VAL A 131 -9.42 -8.24 4.29
C VAL A 131 -7.96 -8.43 3.92
N LEU A 132 -7.38 -7.42 3.27
CA LEU A 132 -5.97 -7.43 2.90
C LEU A 132 -5.15 -6.94 4.09
N VAL A 133 -4.10 -7.66 4.45
CA VAL A 133 -3.34 -7.42 5.67
C VAL A 133 -1.85 -7.37 5.37
N GLU A 134 -1.25 -6.19 5.53
CA GLU A 134 0.21 -6.08 5.46
C GLU A 134 0.82 -6.60 6.76
N ALA A 135 1.25 -7.87 6.73
CA ALA A 135 1.82 -8.57 7.88
C ALA A 135 3.32 -8.24 8.04
N SER A 136 3.61 -6.96 8.22
CA SER A 136 4.96 -6.44 8.45
C SER A 136 5.19 -6.25 9.94
N PRO A 137 6.16 -6.98 10.56
CA PRO A 137 6.44 -6.83 11.99
C PRO A 137 7.11 -5.50 12.34
N MET A 138 7.71 -4.82 11.35
CA MET A 138 8.44 -3.56 11.53
C MET A 138 7.63 -2.32 11.16
N ASP A 139 6.45 -2.47 10.55
CA ASP A 139 5.62 -1.34 10.13
C ASP A 139 4.30 -1.32 10.91
N ARG A 140 4.10 -0.29 11.71
CA ARG A 140 2.89 -0.09 12.50
C ARG A 140 1.93 0.94 11.90
N VAL A 141 2.31 1.55 10.79
CA VAL A 141 1.47 2.52 10.08
C VAL A 141 0.81 1.83 8.88
N TRP A 142 1.60 1.34 7.96
CA TRP A 142 1.09 0.68 6.76
C TRP A 142 0.73 -0.78 7.01
N GLY A 143 1.46 -1.47 7.89
CA GLY A 143 1.22 -2.84 8.30
C GLY A 143 0.57 -2.97 9.68
N ILE A 144 0.42 -4.23 10.12
CA ILE A 144 -0.18 -4.58 11.42
C ILE A 144 0.83 -4.66 12.57
N GLY A 145 2.13 -4.48 12.32
CA GLY A 145 3.18 -4.60 13.34
C GLY A 145 3.37 -6.04 13.85
N LEU A 146 2.91 -7.04 13.10
CA LEU A 146 3.02 -8.47 13.39
C LEU A 146 3.40 -9.21 12.12
N ALA A 147 4.09 -10.35 12.25
CA ALA A 147 4.34 -11.26 11.14
C ALA A 147 3.10 -12.12 10.84
N ALA A 148 3.01 -12.67 9.62
CA ALA A 148 1.83 -13.44 9.20
C ALA A 148 1.64 -14.75 9.97
N ASP A 149 2.71 -15.32 10.53
CA ASP A 149 2.71 -16.53 11.36
C ASP A 149 2.45 -16.26 12.85
N ASP A 150 2.33 -15.00 13.25
CA ASP A 150 1.92 -14.65 14.61
C ASP A 150 0.40 -14.94 14.79
N PRO A 151 0.00 -15.76 15.78
CA PRO A 151 -1.41 -16.07 15.98
C PRO A 151 -2.33 -14.86 16.16
N ARG A 152 -1.77 -13.72 16.61
CA ARG A 152 -2.52 -12.46 16.77
C ARG A 152 -2.82 -11.78 15.43
N ALA A 153 -2.14 -12.15 14.34
CA ALA A 153 -2.41 -11.59 13.02
C ALA A 153 -3.82 -11.89 12.52
N GLU A 154 -4.41 -13.02 12.95
CA GLU A 154 -5.79 -13.43 12.65
C GLU A 154 -6.86 -12.67 13.46
N ASN A 155 -6.47 -11.81 14.40
CA ASN A 155 -7.38 -11.04 15.22
C ASN A 155 -7.07 -9.54 15.13
N ALA A 156 -7.91 -8.79 14.41
CA ALA A 156 -7.71 -7.36 14.20
C ALA A 156 -7.61 -6.54 15.50
N ALA A 157 -8.28 -6.97 16.57
CA ALA A 157 -8.21 -6.32 17.88
C ALA A 157 -6.83 -6.47 18.55
N SER A 158 -6.00 -7.42 18.08
CA SER A 158 -4.67 -7.67 18.61
C SER A 158 -3.55 -7.04 17.75
N TRP A 159 -3.89 -6.37 16.66
CA TRP A 159 -2.92 -5.73 15.79
C TRP A 159 -2.21 -4.59 16.50
N ARG A 160 -0.92 -4.45 16.22
CA ARG A 160 -0.05 -3.41 16.79
C ARG A 160 0.11 -2.21 15.87
N GLY A 161 -0.47 -2.28 14.68
CA GLY A 161 -0.40 -1.28 13.63
C GLY A 161 -1.76 -1.07 12.96
N LEU A 162 -1.82 -0.03 12.11
CA LEU A 162 -3.05 0.51 11.54
C LEU A 162 -3.53 -0.23 10.29
N ASN A 163 -2.67 -1.04 9.64
CA ASN A 163 -2.94 -1.71 8.37
C ASN A 163 -3.39 -0.76 7.25
N LEU A 164 -2.88 0.46 7.20
CA LEU A 164 -3.36 1.45 6.23
C LEU A 164 -3.18 0.99 4.78
N LEU A 165 -2.10 0.25 4.45
CA LEU A 165 -1.91 -0.28 3.10
C LEU A 165 -2.96 -1.32 2.74
N GLY A 166 -3.26 -2.23 3.67
CA GLY A 166 -4.31 -3.23 3.43
C GLY A 166 -5.67 -2.58 3.13
N PHE A 167 -6.06 -1.57 3.90
CA PHE A 167 -7.31 -0.84 3.69
C PHE A 167 -7.28 0.00 2.40
N ALA A 168 -6.17 0.69 2.10
CA ALA A 168 -6.04 1.44 0.85
C ALA A 168 -6.15 0.55 -0.40
N LEU A 169 -5.61 -0.66 -0.34
CA LEU A 169 -5.77 -1.67 -1.41
C LEU A 169 -7.22 -2.16 -1.52
N MET A 170 -7.94 -2.26 -0.42
CA MET A 170 -9.37 -2.62 -0.44
C MET A 170 -10.21 -1.52 -1.09
N ASP A 171 -9.93 -0.26 -0.80
CA ASP A 171 -10.60 0.89 -1.44
C ASP A 171 -10.27 0.94 -2.93
N ALA A 172 -8.99 0.81 -3.31
CA ALA A 172 -8.59 0.71 -4.71
C ALA A 172 -9.27 -0.47 -5.45
N ARG A 173 -9.41 -1.62 -4.78
CA ARG A 173 -10.16 -2.77 -5.31
C ARG A 173 -11.63 -2.44 -5.55
N ALA A 174 -12.25 -1.70 -4.65
CA ALA A 174 -13.65 -1.28 -4.79
C ALA A 174 -13.84 -0.33 -5.98
N GLU A 175 -12.95 0.66 -6.15
CA GLU A 175 -12.96 1.57 -7.29
C GLU A 175 -12.77 0.83 -8.62
N LEU A 176 -11.80 -0.09 -8.68
CA LEU A 176 -11.51 -0.88 -9.88
C LEU A 176 -12.60 -1.92 -10.24
N ARG A 177 -13.48 -2.26 -9.28
CA ARG A 177 -14.66 -3.08 -9.56
C ARG A 177 -15.79 -2.28 -10.20
N ALA A 178 -15.86 -0.98 -9.90
CA ALA A 178 -16.88 -0.09 -10.38
C ALA A 178 -16.57 0.53 -11.77
N SER A 179 -15.29 0.44 -12.19
CA SER A 179 -14.79 0.91 -13.49
C SER A 179 -14.84 -0.21 -14.55
#